data_648969cbd8bf0310fbbcc84250552be2
#
_entry.id   648969cbd8bf0310fbbcc84250552be2
#
_cell.length_a   1.000
_cell.length_b   1.000
_cell.length_c   1.000
_cell.angle_alpha   90.00
_cell.angle_beta   90.00
_cell.angle_gamma   90.00
#
_symmetry.space_group_name_H-M   'P 1'
#
loop_
_entity.id
_entity.type
_entity.pdbx_description
1 polymer ?
#
loop_
_entity_poly.entity_id
_entity_poly.type
_entity_poly.pdbx_seq_one_letter_code
_entity_poly.pdbx_strand_id
1 'polypeptide(L)'
;NPDQRISEDTKSFTEQSLSFTIGIFDAILTFSLNILILYTISRTLTFSLFTFAAIASSLLIYAGKRLVKINFDQLRYEADFRYGLVHIRNNSEAIAFYSGEYPENVENQRRLGVLVKNFNLLIIWKTIIFTMKRSTNYAGVFFPYLIMAVPYFSGIIDYGKFVQANFAFNMVEGSLFFIVNQIDELAKFTAGISRLEGFQSEVELISKEKPSQNNISTTNKPEILIKNADLYTPGSNNPIIKDLSININNRDTLLITGPSGCGKTSLLRMISGLWQPDRGLLQKPKTGDLLFIPQKPYMILGSLREQLCYPTEVSKFSDDHLFSVLKEVNLNSILARYPDLDIKQDWPRILSLGEQQRLAFARLLLNSPQFAVLDEATSALDIETEKHLYNLLIKRELSLISVGHRPTLKEFHNNVLALNGKGNWQLLPTKNYNFDN
;
A
#
# COMPACT_ATOMS: atom_id res chain seq x y z
N ASN A 1 -1.39 1.48 3.45
CA ASN A 1 -0.05 1.16 2.95
C ASN A 1 0.28 -0.30 3.27
N PRO A 2 -0.16 -1.29 2.45
CA PRO A 2 0.09 -2.71 2.70
C PRO A 2 1.58 -3.07 2.61
N ASP A 3 2.35 -2.43 1.76
CA ASP A 3 3.79 -2.54 1.59
C ASP A 3 4.55 -2.24 2.90
N GLN A 4 4.21 -1.16 3.58
CA GLN A 4 4.79 -0.79 4.87
C GLN A 4 4.43 -1.80 5.97
N ARG A 5 3.19 -2.31 5.99
CA ARG A 5 2.74 -3.32 6.96
C ARG A 5 3.47 -4.64 6.78
N ILE A 6 3.68 -5.06 5.52
CA ILE A 6 4.40 -6.31 5.21
C ILE A 6 5.89 -6.20 5.56
N SER A 7 6.55 -5.07 5.25
CA SER A 7 7.99 -4.92 5.45
C SER A 7 8.36 -4.45 6.85
N GLU A 8 7.85 -3.30 7.29
CA GLU A 8 8.28 -2.67 8.55
C GLU A 8 7.56 -3.23 9.77
N ASP A 9 6.23 -3.42 9.71
CA ASP A 9 5.47 -3.88 10.87
C ASP A 9 5.78 -5.36 11.18
N THR A 10 5.96 -6.21 10.15
CA THR A 10 6.35 -7.62 10.36
C THR A 10 7.76 -7.74 10.96
N LYS A 11 8.72 -6.93 10.45
CA LYS A 11 10.07 -6.89 11.00
C LYS A 11 10.05 -6.43 12.46
N SER A 12 9.39 -5.33 12.74
CA SER A 12 9.25 -4.76 14.08
C SER A 12 8.58 -5.76 15.04
N PHE A 13 7.53 -6.45 14.59
CA PHE A 13 6.86 -7.50 15.37
C PHE A 13 7.81 -8.64 15.75
N THR A 14 8.57 -9.15 14.77
CA THR A 14 9.49 -10.27 15.00
C THR A 14 10.62 -9.90 15.96
N GLU A 15 11.26 -8.75 15.75
CA GLU A 15 12.37 -8.28 16.59
C GLU A 15 11.92 -8.00 18.02
N GLN A 16 10.78 -7.34 18.18
CA GLN A 16 10.26 -7.01 19.51
C GLN A 16 9.71 -8.23 20.25
N SER A 17 9.03 -9.16 19.57
CA SER A 17 8.58 -10.41 20.17
C SER A 17 9.75 -11.22 20.74
N LEU A 18 10.84 -11.33 19.99
CA LEU A 18 12.04 -12.01 20.43
C LEU A 18 12.69 -11.30 21.63
N SER A 19 12.83 -9.98 21.55
CA SER A 19 13.41 -9.16 22.63
C SER A 19 12.60 -9.28 23.93
N PHE A 20 11.26 -9.20 23.84
CA PHE A 20 10.39 -9.37 25.02
C PHE A 20 10.44 -10.76 25.59
N THR A 21 10.45 -11.80 24.74
CA THR A 21 10.52 -13.19 25.21
C THR A 21 11.81 -13.45 25.98
N ILE A 22 12.95 -13.04 25.43
CA ILE A 22 14.26 -13.18 26.08
C ILE A 22 14.30 -12.33 27.35
N GLY A 23 13.85 -11.08 27.29
CA GLY A 23 13.89 -10.20 28.48
C GLY A 23 12.96 -10.61 29.59
N ILE A 24 11.77 -11.14 29.30
CA ILE A 24 10.87 -11.70 30.34
C ILE A 24 11.49 -12.95 30.98
N PHE A 25 12.07 -13.85 30.18
CA PHE A 25 12.73 -15.04 30.69
C PHE A 25 13.91 -14.69 31.60
N ASP A 26 14.76 -13.76 31.17
CA ASP A 26 15.88 -13.25 31.99
C ASP A 26 15.39 -12.59 33.28
N ALA A 27 14.35 -11.76 33.21
CA ALA A 27 13.75 -11.11 34.36
C ALA A 27 13.18 -12.14 35.38
N ILE A 28 12.51 -13.21 34.93
CA ILE A 28 11.98 -14.27 35.77
C ILE A 28 13.10 -15.04 36.44
N LEU A 29 14.14 -15.41 35.68
CA LEU A 29 15.30 -16.13 36.26
C LEU A 29 16.02 -15.28 37.30
N THR A 30 16.35 -14.04 36.95
CA THR A 30 17.06 -13.11 37.86
C THR A 30 16.22 -12.82 39.10
N PHE A 31 14.92 -12.59 38.96
CA PHE A 31 13.99 -12.43 40.07
C PHE A 31 14.00 -13.67 41.00
N SER A 32 13.77 -14.86 40.43
CA SER A 32 13.61 -16.10 41.19
C SER A 32 14.84 -16.46 42.00
N LEU A 33 16.04 -16.30 41.44
CA LEU A 33 17.30 -16.59 42.11
C LEU A 33 17.61 -15.58 43.21
N ASN A 34 17.44 -14.29 42.91
CA ASN A 34 17.87 -13.24 43.85
C ASN A 34 16.85 -12.96 44.95
N ILE A 35 15.54 -13.20 44.73
CA ILE A 35 14.52 -13.02 45.77
C ILE A 35 14.71 -14.02 46.93
N LEU A 36 15.12 -15.24 46.62
CA LEU A 36 15.43 -16.25 47.67
C LEU A 36 16.62 -15.80 48.51
N ILE A 37 17.67 -15.31 47.87
CA ILE A 37 18.86 -14.80 48.59
C ILE A 37 18.46 -13.62 49.48
N LEU A 38 17.70 -12.66 48.93
CA LEU A 38 17.29 -11.46 49.67
C LEU A 38 16.42 -11.83 50.88
N TYR A 39 15.47 -12.75 50.70
CA TYR A 39 14.56 -13.21 51.76
C TYR A 39 15.30 -13.93 52.93
N THR A 40 16.32 -14.73 52.61
CA THR A 40 17.12 -15.41 53.62
C THR A 40 18.00 -14.47 54.46
N ILE A 41 18.46 -13.34 53.86
CA ILE A 41 19.28 -12.35 54.55
C ILE A 41 18.42 -11.38 55.36
N SER A 42 17.34 -10.84 54.78
CA SER A 42 16.50 -9.85 55.46
C SER A 42 15.07 -9.84 54.90
N ARG A 43 14.12 -10.35 55.69
CA ARG A 43 12.70 -10.30 55.36
C ARG A 43 12.19 -8.85 55.25
N THR A 44 12.63 -7.96 56.13
CA THR A 44 12.26 -6.56 56.16
C THR A 44 12.65 -5.88 54.86
N LEU A 45 13.88 -6.12 54.36
CA LEU A 45 14.36 -5.57 53.13
C LEU A 45 13.56 -6.09 51.92
N THR A 46 13.18 -7.39 51.96
CA THR A 46 12.36 -7.99 50.89
C THR A 46 10.98 -7.34 50.79
N PHE A 47 10.26 -7.17 51.92
CA PHE A 47 8.94 -6.51 51.89
C PHE A 47 9.03 -5.04 51.54
N SER A 48 10.07 -4.32 51.99
CA SER A 48 10.28 -2.93 51.64
C SER A 48 10.57 -2.74 50.15
N LEU A 49 11.24 -3.69 49.47
CA LEU A 49 11.47 -3.71 48.05
C LEU A 49 10.15 -3.75 47.28
N PHE A 50 9.23 -4.66 47.65
CA PHE A 50 7.92 -4.73 46.98
C PHE A 50 7.12 -3.45 47.14
N THR A 51 7.13 -2.83 48.33
CA THR A 51 6.45 -1.55 48.57
C THR A 51 7.06 -0.43 47.73
N PHE A 52 8.39 -0.34 47.71
CA PHE A 52 9.11 0.63 46.87
C PHE A 52 8.82 0.43 45.37
N ALA A 53 8.92 -0.79 44.89
CA ALA A 53 8.67 -1.13 43.52
C ALA A 53 7.21 -0.80 43.07
N ALA A 54 6.22 -1.10 43.95
CA ALA A 54 4.82 -0.80 43.69
C ALA A 54 4.55 0.71 43.58
N ILE A 55 5.11 1.49 44.48
CA ILE A 55 4.96 2.97 44.47
C ILE A 55 5.64 3.57 43.21
N ALA A 56 6.89 3.20 42.96
CA ALA A 56 7.67 3.71 41.85
C ALA A 56 7.07 3.29 40.50
N SER A 57 6.64 2.02 40.35
CA SER A 57 5.97 1.56 39.13
C SER A 57 4.65 2.31 38.85
N SER A 58 3.83 2.53 39.89
CA SER A 58 2.57 3.26 39.77
C SER A 58 2.77 4.68 39.29
N LEU A 59 3.77 5.38 39.84
CA LEU A 59 4.12 6.75 39.41
C LEU A 59 4.61 6.79 37.96
N LEU A 60 5.48 5.87 37.58
CA LEU A 60 6.02 5.79 36.22
C LEU A 60 4.94 5.41 35.18
N ILE A 61 4.05 4.48 35.52
CA ILE A 61 2.93 4.09 34.63
C ILE A 61 1.97 5.27 34.45
N TYR A 62 1.66 6.02 35.53
CA TYR A 62 0.79 7.19 35.45
C TYR A 62 1.37 8.26 34.53
N ALA A 63 2.66 8.57 34.68
CA ALA A 63 3.36 9.52 33.81
C ALA A 63 3.48 9.01 32.36
N GLY A 64 3.74 7.71 32.19
CA GLY A 64 3.91 7.06 30.89
C GLY A 64 2.67 7.10 30.01
N LYS A 65 1.47 6.96 30.58
CA LYS A 65 0.20 7.04 29.81
C LYS A 65 0.08 8.32 28.98
N ARG A 66 0.52 9.44 29.51
CA ARG A 66 0.47 10.73 28.80
C ARG A 66 1.53 10.79 27.69
N LEU A 67 2.71 10.24 27.92
CA LEU A 67 3.77 10.17 26.91
C LEU A 67 3.35 9.35 25.71
N VAL A 68 2.69 8.20 25.90
CA VAL A 68 2.18 7.34 24.82
C VAL A 68 1.30 8.13 23.87
N LYS A 69 0.34 8.92 24.40
CA LYS A 69 -0.54 9.76 23.57
C LYS A 69 0.24 10.82 22.78
N ILE A 70 1.17 11.53 23.45
CA ILE A 70 1.99 12.57 22.80
C ILE A 70 2.86 11.96 21.69
N ASN A 71 3.41 10.76 21.92
CA ASN A 71 4.23 10.06 20.93
C ASN A 71 3.40 9.58 19.73
N PHE A 72 2.18 9.11 19.95
CA PHE A 72 1.24 8.77 18.88
C PHE A 72 0.91 10.00 18.02
N ASP A 73 0.58 11.14 18.65
CA ASP A 73 0.33 12.38 17.94
C ASP A 73 1.56 12.85 17.15
N GLN A 74 2.78 12.64 17.69
CA GLN A 74 4.04 12.96 17.01
C GLN A 74 4.18 12.20 15.70
N LEU A 75 3.99 10.87 15.72
CA LEU A 75 4.07 10.04 14.53
C LEU A 75 3.04 10.43 13.46
N ARG A 76 1.84 10.79 13.90
CA ARG A 76 0.79 11.30 13.01
C ARG A 76 1.19 12.60 12.34
N TYR A 77 1.66 13.59 13.10
CA TYR A 77 2.07 14.90 12.56
C TYR A 77 3.30 14.79 11.64
N GLU A 78 4.23 13.89 11.94
CA GLU A 78 5.35 13.58 11.05
C GLU A 78 4.88 12.99 9.72
N ALA A 79 3.92 12.06 9.75
CA ALA A 79 3.33 11.49 8.55
C ALA A 79 2.59 12.55 7.72
N ASP A 80 1.80 13.42 8.37
CA ASP A 80 1.07 14.50 7.71
C ASP A 80 2.01 15.53 7.05
N PHE A 81 3.11 15.88 7.72
CA PHE A 81 4.11 16.78 7.16
C PHE A 81 4.87 16.16 5.98
N ARG A 82 5.31 14.90 6.13
CA ARG A 82 5.96 14.16 5.05
C ARG A 82 5.05 14.01 3.83
N TYR A 83 3.77 13.72 4.04
CA TYR A 83 2.79 13.66 2.96
C TYR A 83 2.69 15.00 2.21
N GLY A 84 2.66 16.13 2.93
CA GLY A 84 2.68 17.47 2.32
C GLY A 84 3.88 17.70 1.41
N LEU A 85 5.09 17.34 1.88
CA LEU A 85 6.32 17.46 1.08
C LEU A 85 6.30 16.57 -0.17
N VAL A 86 5.84 15.32 -0.04
CA VAL A 86 5.70 14.39 -1.17
C VAL A 86 4.67 14.91 -2.18
N HIS A 87 3.56 15.48 -1.69
CA HIS A 87 2.52 16.07 -2.55
C HIS A 87 3.07 17.21 -3.39
N ILE A 88 3.80 18.16 -2.78
CA ILE A 88 4.45 19.25 -3.49
C ILE A 88 5.46 18.72 -4.52
N ARG A 89 6.32 17.79 -4.12
CA ARG A 89 7.31 17.20 -5.04
C ARG A 89 6.66 16.57 -6.27
N ASN A 90 5.56 15.85 -6.07
CA ASN A 90 4.87 15.13 -7.16
C ASN A 90 4.06 16.06 -8.07
N ASN A 91 3.69 17.25 -7.60
CA ASN A 91 2.90 18.23 -8.33
C ASN A 91 3.66 19.55 -8.60
N SER A 92 4.99 19.53 -8.50
CA SER A 92 5.84 20.74 -8.59
C SER A 92 5.62 21.56 -9.86
N GLU A 93 5.45 20.89 -11.01
CA GLU A 93 5.19 21.53 -12.30
C GLU A 93 3.82 22.21 -12.31
N ALA A 94 2.78 21.55 -11.83
CA ALA A 94 1.44 22.13 -11.74
C ALA A 94 1.41 23.34 -10.79
N ILE A 95 2.07 23.23 -9.63
CA ILE A 95 2.19 24.32 -8.66
C ILE A 95 2.88 25.53 -9.29
N ALA A 96 3.96 25.31 -10.06
CA ALA A 96 4.66 26.39 -10.75
C ALA A 96 3.79 27.04 -11.84
N PHE A 97 3.03 26.26 -12.61
CA PHE A 97 2.09 26.83 -13.61
C PHE A 97 1.01 27.69 -13.00
N TYR A 98 0.54 27.37 -11.80
CA TYR A 98 -0.44 28.19 -11.07
C TYR A 98 0.18 29.29 -10.22
N SER A 99 1.53 29.43 -10.18
CA SER A 99 2.26 30.30 -9.26
C SER A 99 1.82 30.09 -7.80
N GLY A 100 1.63 28.80 -7.46
CA GLY A 100 1.05 28.35 -6.21
C GLY A 100 2.06 28.14 -5.06
N GLU A 101 3.32 28.56 -5.18
CA GLU A 101 4.39 28.32 -4.22
C GLU A 101 4.09 28.91 -2.84
N TYR A 102 3.48 30.11 -2.83
CA TYR A 102 3.19 30.82 -1.57
C TYR A 102 2.14 30.09 -0.72
N PRO A 103 0.93 29.73 -1.23
CA PRO A 103 -0.05 29.00 -0.44
C PRO A 103 0.44 27.61 0.00
N GLU A 104 1.19 26.90 -0.83
CA GLU A 104 1.78 25.61 -0.48
C GLU A 104 2.83 25.74 0.65
N ASN A 105 3.64 26.79 0.60
CA ASN A 105 4.61 27.07 1.66
C ASN A 105 3.91 27.41 2.99
N VAL A 106 2.84 28.23 2.97
CA VAL A 106 2.05 28.57 4.16
C VAL A 106 1.46 27.30 4.80
N GLU A 107 0.87 26.40 4.01
CA GLU A 107 0.30 25.17 4.54
C GLU A 107 1.39 24.22 5.10
N ASN A 108 2.53 24.10 4.44
CA ASN A 108 3.64 23.30 4.96
C ASN A 108 4.23 23.89 6.24
N GLN A 109 4.38 25.20 6.34
CA GLN A 109 4.81 25.85 7.57
C GLN A 109 3.81 25.66 8.71
N ARG A 110 2.50 25.66 8.42
CA ARG A 110 1.46 25.34 9.40
C ARG A 110 1.61 23.91 9.93
N ARG A 111 1.80 22.93 9.04
CA ARG A 111 2.03 21.52 9.40
C ARG A 111 3.30 21.35 10.22
N LEU A 112 4.40 21.99 9.79
CA LEU A 112 5.65 22.00 10.54
C LEU A 112 5.48 22.62 11.93
N GLY A 113 4.75 23.72 12.04
CA GLY A 113 4.46 24.38 13.32
C GLY A 113 3.73 23.48 14.31
N VAL A 114 2.72 22.71 13.84
CA VAL A 114 2.02 21.73 14.66
C VAL A 114 2.96 20.60 15.12
N LEU A 115 3.77 20.09 14.21
CA LEU A 115 4.76 19.06 14.47
C LEU A 115 5.77 19.51 15.54
N VAL A 116 6.37 20.70 15.37
CA VAL A 116 7.37 21.26 16.30
C VAL A 116 6.75 21.53 17.67
N LYS A 117 5.53 22.04 17.72
CA LYS A 117 4.82 22.27 19.00
C LYS A 117 4.64 20.97 19.79
N ASN A 118 4.19 19.92 19.11
CA ASN A 118 4.05 18.60 19.76
C ASN A 118 5.41 18.00 20.12
N PHE A 119 6.44 18.18 19.28
CA PHE A 119 7.80 17.73 19.55
C PHE A 119 8.38 18.36 20.80
N ASN A 120 8.18 19.66 21.00
CA ASN A 120 8.60 20.34 22.23
C ASN A 120 7.89 19.76 23.47
N LEU A 121 6.58 19.48 23.34
CA LEU A 121 5.83 18.81 24.42
C LEU A 121 6.38 17.40 24.69
N LEU A 122 6.72 16.66 23.64
CA LEU A 122 7.34 15.33 23.72
C LEU A 122 8.68 15.38 24.46
N ILE A 123 9.53 16.35 24.15
CA ILE A 123 10.83 16.55 24.83
C ILE A 123 10.61 16.78 26.32
N ILE A 124 9.69 17.69 26.68
CA ILE A 124 9.40 17.99 28.08
C ILE A 124 8.96 16.71 28.83
N TRP A 125 8.01 15.96 28.28
CA TRP A 125 7.51 14.75 28.91
C TRP A 125 8.56 13.63 28.96
N LYS A 126 9.39 13.45 27.92
CA LYS A 126 10.51 12.53 27.94
C LYS A 126 11.52 12.90 29.03
N THR A 127 11.81 14.19 29.19
CA THR A 127 12.73 14.69 30.23
C THR A 127 12.16 14.43 31.64
N ILE A 128 10.87 14.67 31.85
CA ILE A 128 10.21 14.39 33.14
C ILE A 128 10.32 12.89 33.47
N ILE A 129 9.95 12.01 32.54
CA ILE A 129 9.99 10.56 32.77
C ILE A 129 11.42 10.08 32.93
N PHE A 130 12.36 10.58 32.12
CA PHE A 130 13.78 10.26 32.31
C PHE A 130 14.28 10.65 33.70
N THR A 131 13.96 11.85 34.17
CA THR A 131 14.34 12.32 35.50
C THR A 131 13.69 11.46 36.60
N MET A 132 12.41 11.10 36.45
CA MET A 132 11.73 10.19 37.37
C MET A 132 12.40 8.81 37.40
N LYS A 133 12.65 8.18 36.24
CA LYS A 133 13.39 6.89 36.15
C LYS A 133 14.75 6.98 36.80
N ARG A 134 15.48 8.04 36.56
CA ARG A 134 16.82 8.26 37.13
C ARG A 134 16.77 8.43 38.64
N SER A 135 15.82 9.22 39.15
CA SER A 135 15.62 9.40 40.59
C SER A 135 15.22 8.11 41.28
N THR A 136 14.31 7.32 40.68
CA THR A 136 13.92 5.99 41.18
C THR A 136 15.11 5.04 41.24
N ASN A 137 15.94 4.99 40.19
CA ASN A 137 17.14 4.15 40.16
C ASN A 137 18.15 4.55 41.25
N TYR A 138 18.42 5.83 41.45
CA TYR A 138 19.28 6.26 42.55
C TYR A 138 18.67 5.96 43.91
N ALA A 139 17.37 6.15 44.08
CA ALA A 139 16.68 5.78 45.31
C ALA A 139 16.83 4.28 45.58
N GLY A 140 16.65 3.41 44.55
CA GLY A 140 16.86 1.97 44.65
C GLY A 140 18.27 1.56 45.07
N VAL A 141 19.27 2.27 44.60
CA VAL A 141 20.67 2.05 45.01
C VAL A 141 20.88 2.38 46.50
N PHE A 142 20.37 3.52 46.95
CA PHE A 142 20.61 3.97 48.34
C PHE A 142 19.68 3.30 49.37
N PHE A 143 18.49 2.89 48.99
CA PHE A 143 17.44 2.40 49.84
C PHE A 143 17.87 1.14 50.64
N PRO A 144 18.52 0.11 50.07
CA PRO A 144 19.01 -1.06 50.83
C PRO A 144 20.05 -0.68 51.86
N TYR A 145 20.94 0.28 51.57
CA TYR A 145 21.95 0.75 52.50
C TYR A 145 21.34 1.35 53.78
N LEU A 146 20.26 2.14 53.63
CA LEU A 146 19.56 2.76 54.76
C LEU A 146 18.91 1.70 55.67
N ILE A 147 18.30 0.66 55.12
CA ILE A 147 17.62 -0.39 55.86
C ILE A 147 18.65 -1.35 56.51
N MET A 148 19.72 -1.67 55.78
CA MET A 148 20.71 -2.64 56.29
C MET A 148 21.78 -2.02 57.19
N ALA A 149 21.86 -0.70 57.31
CA ALA A 149 22.82 -0.01 58.13
C ALA A 149 22.68 -0.43 59.63
N VAL A 150 21.43 -0.41 60.14
CA VAL A 150 21.18 -0.75 61.56
C VAL A 150 21.59 -2.21 61.88
N PRO A 151 21.16 -3.25 61.16
CA PRO A 151 21.62 -4.63 61.37
C PRO A 151 23.13 -4.79 61.20
N TYR A 152 23.77 -4.08 60.31
CA TYR A 152 25.21 -4.14 60.10
C TYR A 152 26.00 -3.53 61.26
N PHE A 153 25.68 -2.30 61.67
CA PHE A 153 26.37 -1.67 62.82
C PHE A 153 26.05 -2.32 64.16
N SER A 154 24.93 -3.02 64.27
CA SER A 154 24.60 -3.83 65.44
C SER A 154 25.29 -5.19 65.46
N GLY A 155 26.10 -5.54 64.46
CA GLY A 155 26.80 -6.81 64.36
C GLY A 155 25.90 -8.03 64.08
N ILE A 156 24.64 -7.84 63.72
CA ILE A 156 23.69 -8.89 63.32
C ILE A 156 24.05 -9.56 62.01
N ILE A 157 24.60 -8.77 61.09
CA ILE A 157 25.04 -9.21 59.77
C ILE A 157 26.48 -8.81 59.51
N ASP A 158 27.22 -9.67 58.83
CA ASP A 158 28.57 -9.37 58.37
C ASP A 158 28.60 -8.55 57.08
N TYR A 159 29.77 -8.04 56.72
CA TYR A 159 29.95 -7.22 55.51
C TYR A 159 29.61 -7.99 54.22
N GLY A 160 29.90 -9.31 54.17
CA GLY A 160 29.58 -10.12 53.00
C GLY A 160 28.07 -10.21 52.74
N LYS A 161 27.27 -10.46 53.82
CA LYS A 161 25.79 -10.47 53.74
C LYS A 161 25.22 -9.09 53.41
N PHE A 162 25.83 -8.02 53.91
CA PHE A 162 25.45 -6.65 53.57
C PHE A 162 25.59 -6.38 52.06
N VAL A 163 26.75 -6.71 51.48
CA VAL A 163 26.99 -6.56 50.03
C VAL A 163 26.11 -7.48 49.21
N GLN A 164 25.95 -8.75 49.65
CA GLN A 164 25.08 -9.71 48.96
C GLN A 164 23.60 -9.27 48.95
N ALA A 165 23.09 -8.74 50.04
CA ALA A 165 21.74 -8.23 50.14
C ALA A 165 21.51 -7.04 49.21
N ASN A 166 22.49 -6.11 49.13
CA ASN A 166 22.43 -4.97 48.24
C ASN A 166 22.42 -5.40 46.75
N PHE A 167 23.32 -6.32 46.39
CA PHE A 167 23.36 -6.90 45.07
C PHE A 167 22.04 -7.58 44.68
N ALA A 168 21.53 -8.45 45.54
CA ALA A 168 20.26 -9.16 45.32
C ALA A 168 19.07 -8.20 45.23
N PHE A 169 19.05 -7.13 46.04
CA PHE A 169 18.01 -6.09 45.96
C PHE A 169 17.98 -5.43 44.60
N ASN A 170 19.14 -4.97 44.10
CA ASN A 170 19.23 -4.29 42.79
C ASN A 170 18.86 -5.24 41.64
N MET A 171 19.22 -6.53 41.71
CA MET A 171 18.83 -7.51 40.68
C MET A 171 17.33 -7.76 40.66
N VAL A 172 16.68 -7.90 41.82
CA VAL A 172 15.24 -8.07 41.94
C VAL A 172 14.51 -6.80 41.52
N GLU A 173 14.99 -5.61 41.91
CA GLU A 173 14.47 -4.32 41.47
C GLU A 173 14.48 -4.20 39.96
N GLY A 174 15.62 -4.46 39.31
CA GLY A 174 15.76 -4.43 37.86
C GLY A 174 14.76 -5.34 37.15
N SER A 175 14.55 -6.55 37.68
CA SER A 175 13.58 -7.50 37.16
C SER A 175 12.12 -7.01 37.28
N LEU A 176 11.76 -6.40 38.41
CA LEU A 176 10.44 -5.83 38.66
C LEU A 176 10.16 -4.62 37.74
N PHE A 177 11.17 -3.80 37.49
CA PHE A 177 11.04 -2.65 36.61
C PHE A 177 11.21 -2.98 35.13
N PHE A 178 11.52 -4.19 34.74
CA PHE A 178 11.71 -4.56 33.34
C PHE A 178 10.54 -4.14 32.47
N ILE A 179 9.30 -4.52 32.81
CA ILE A 179 8.10 -4.18 32.05
C ILE A 179 7.86 -2.67 32.01
N VAL A 180 8.06 -1.99 33.17
CA VAL A 180 7.86 -0.53 33.28
C VAL A 180 8.87 0.24 32.40
N ASN A 181 10.10 -0.27 32.31
CA ASN A 181 11.14 0.32 31.47
C ASN A 181 10.87 0.12 29.99
N GLN A 182 10.10 -0.88 29.60
CA GLN A 182 9.76 -1.21 28.22
C GLN A 182 8.39 -0.65 27.75
N ILE A 183 7.75 0.24 28.53
CA ILE A 183 6.40 0.76 28.20
C ILE A 183 6.34 1.37 26.82
N ASP A 184 7.36 2.13 26.40
CA ASP A 184 7.38 2.78 25.08
C ASP A 184 7.45 1.73 23.95
N GLU A 185 8.27 0.68 24.12
CA GLU A 185 8.39 -0.39 23.13
C GLU A 185 7.14 -1.30 23.12
N LEU A 186 6.53 -1.55 24.29
CA LEU A 186 5.24 -2.24 24.39
C LEU A 186 4.12 -1.48 23.65
N ALA A 187 4.09 -0.14 23.77
CA ALA A 187 3.10 0.68 23.07
C ALA A 187 3.27 0.60 21.55
N LYS A 188 4.52 0.66 21.03
CA LYS A 188 4.81 0.50 19.61
C LYS A 188 4.45 -0.92 19.14
N PHE A 189 4.80 -1.93 19.92
CA PHE A 189 4.50 -3.33 19.62
C PHE A 189 2.99 -3.58 19.52
N THR A 190 2.21 -3.10 20.47
CA THR A 190 0.74 -3.21 20.46
C THR A 190 0.12 -2.51 19.25
N ALA A 191 0.61 -1.31 18.90
CA ALA A 191 0.16 -0.59 17.72
C ALA A 191 0.51 -1.34 16.43
N GLY A 192 1.70 -1.97 16.35
CA GLY A 192 2.10 -2.84 15.24
C GLY A 192 1.17 -4.05 15.08
N ILE A 193 0.87 -4.73 16.18
CA ILE A 193 -0.09 -5.87 16.20
C ILE A 193 -1.45 -5.44 15.69
N SER A 194 -2.02 -4.34 16.18
CA SER A 194 -3.33 -3.86 15.75
C SER A 194 -3.37 -3.52 14.26
N ARG A 195 -2.27 -2.98 13.69
CA ARG A 195 -2.18 -2.74 12.25
C ARG A 195 -2.09 -4.02 11.44
N LEU A 196 -1.32 -5.01 11.90
CA LEU A 196 -1.22 -6.33 11.23
C LEU A 196 -2.55 -7.10 11.30
N GLU A 197 -3.24 -7.07 12.45
CA GLU A 197 -4.58 -7.64 12.63
C GLU A 197 -5.60 -7.01 11.67
N GLY A 198 -5.61 -5.66 11.59
CA GLY A 198 -6.44 -4.95 10.63
C GLY A 198 -6.13 -5.33 9.17
N PHE A 199 -4.87 -5.51 8.83
CA PHE A 199 -4.48 -5.97 7.49
C PHE A 199 -4.93 -7.42 7.23
N GLN A 200 -4.71 -8.32 8.19
CA GLN A 200 -5.15 -9.72 8.06
C GLN A 200 -6.66 -9.83 7.92
N SER A 201 -7.42 -9.08 8.73
CA SER A 201 -8.89 -9.09 8.66
C SER A 201 -9.42 -8.61 7.32
N GLU A 202 -8.83 -7.57 6.72
CA GLU A 202 -9.16 -7.11 5.38
C GLU A 202 -8.86 -8.19 4.31
N VAL A 203 -7.69 -8.82 4.37
CA VAL A 203 -7.33 -9.93 3.47
C VAL A 203 -8.29 -11.11 3.62
N GLU A 204 -8.67 -11.46 4.86
CA GLU A 204 -9.62 -12.53 5.12
C GLU A 204 -11.04 -12.19 4.64
N LEU A 205 -11.48 -10.93 4.79
CA LEU A 205 -12.77 -10.48 4.26
C LEU A 205 -12.80 -10.63 2.73
N ILE A 206 -11.77 -10.15 2.04
CA ILE A 206 -11.64 -10.30 0.57
C ILE A 206 -11.59 -11.79 0.18
N SER A 207 -10.90 -12.64 0.95
CA SER A 207 -10.81 -14.08 0.67
C SER A 207 -12.09 -14.85 0.99
N LYS A 208 -12.87 -14.39 1.98
CA LYS A 208 -14.16 -14.96 2.40
C LYS A 208 -15.35 -14.41 1.62
N GLU A 209 -15.21 -13.27 0.98
CA GLU A 209 -16.12 -12.84 -0.07
C GLU A 209 -16.00 -13.81 -1.26
N LYS A 210 -16.35 -15.09 -1.01
CA LYS A 210 -16.74 -15.97 -2.11
C LYS A 210 -17.84 -15.23 -2.85
N PRO A 211 -17.70 -15.00 -4.16
CA PRO A 211 -18.79 -14.45 -4.92
C PRO A 211 -20.03 -15.32 -4.65
N SER A 212 -20.98 -14.77 -3.93
CA SER A 212 -22.31 -15.34 -3.83
C SER A 212 -22.90 -15.30 -5.23
N GLN A 213 -22.83 -16.40 -5.94
CA GLN A 213 -22.99 -16.60 -7.36
C GLN A 213 -21.76 -16.11 -8.16
N ASN A 214 -21.02 -17.05 -8.78
CA ASN A 214 -19.98 -16.75 -9.76
C ASN A 214 -20.66 -16.12 -10.99
N ASN A 215 -20.93 -14.82 -10.95
CA ASN A 215 -21.48 -14.06 -12.07
C ASN A 215 -20.42 -13.90 -13.20
N ILE A 216 -19.19 -14.33 -12.94
CA ILE A 216 -18.11 -14.37 -13.93
C ILE A 216 -17.66 -15.81 -14.14
N SER A 217 -17.73 -16.28 -15.36
CA SER A 217 -17.19 -17.58 -15.77
C SER A 217 -16.17 -17.43 -16.89
N THR A 218 -15.13 -18.27 -16.85
CA THR A 218 -14.16 -18.36 -17.94
C THR A 218 -14.56 -19.45 -18.91
N THR A 219 -14.51 -19.14 -20.20
CA THR A 219 -14.80 -20.08 -21.27
C THR A 219 -13.57 -20.35 -22.13
N ASN A 220 -13.52 -21.54 -22.77
CA ASN A 220 -12.51 -21.84 -23.78
C ASN A 220 -12.91 -21.30 -25.17
N LYS A 221 -14.13 -20.77 -25.31
CA LYS A 221 -14.59 -20.20 -26.57
C LYS A 221 -14.04 -18.78 -26.72
N PRO A 222 -13.68 -18.36 -27.92
CA PRO A 222 -13.24 -17.00 -28.21
C PRO A 222 -14.43 -16.04 -28.28
N GLU A 223 -15.13 -15.86 -27.16
CA GLU A 223 -16.32 -15.00 -27.06
C GLU A 223 -16.37 -14.31 -25.69
N ILE A 224 -16.91 -13.11 -25.66
CA ILE A 224 -17.29 -12.39 -24.44
C ILE A 224 -18.79 -12.26 -24.44
N LEU A 225 -19.45 -12.93 -23.52
CA LEU A 225 -20.90 -12.95 -23.40
C LEU A 225 -21.33 -12.29 -22.09
N ILE A 226 -22.12 -11.24 -22.21
CA ILE A 226 -22.77 -10.56 -21.09
C ILE A 226 -24.27 -10.80 -21.21
N LYS A 227 -24.92 -11.28 -20.15
CA LYS A 227 -26.37 -11.52 -20.11
C LYS A 227 -27.01 -10.85 -18.91
N ASN A 228 -27.98 -9.96 -19.17
CA ASN A 228 -28.79 -9.28 -18.17
C ASN A 228 -27.99 -8.69 -17.01
N ALA A 229 -26.82 -8.07 -17.35
CA ALA A 229 -25.90 -7.58 -16.35
C ALA A 229 -26.27 -6.18 -15.87
N ASP A 230 -26.36 -6.04 -14.55
CA ASP A 230 -26.48 -4.75 -13.88
C ASP A 230 -25.10 -4.40 -13.28
N LEU A 231 -24.70 -3.15 -13.41
CA LEU A 231 -23.41 -2.65 -12.89
C LEU A 231 -23.64 -1.40 -12.06
N TYR A 232 -23.15 -1.43 -10.81
CA TYR A 232 -23.20 -0.31 -9.86
C TYR A 232 -21.78 0.19 -9.55
N THR A 233 -21.66 1.46 -9.13
CA THR A 233 -20.43 1.90 -8.48
C THR A 233 -20.40 1.41 -7.04
N PRO A 234 -19.23 1.04 -6.51
CA PRO A 234 -19.09 0.69 -5.09
C PRO A 234 -19.70 1.78 -4.19
N GLY A 235 -20.64 1.37 -3.32
CA GLY A 235 -21.33 2.28 -2.40
C GLY A 235 -22.48 3.10 -2.99
N SER A 236 -22.90 2.87 -4.25
CA SER A 236 -24.06 3.53 -4.87
C SER A 236 -25.22 2.55 -5.06
N ASN A 237 -26.45 3.03 -4.82
CA ASN A 237 -27.67 2.26 -5.09
C ASN A 237 -28.23 2.47 -6.52
N ASN A 238 -27.61 3.36 -7.31
CA ASN A 238 -28.05 3.63 -8.67
C ASN A 238 -27.19 2.85 -9.67
N PRO A 239 -27.79 2.06 -10.57
CA PRO A 239 -27.07 1.33 -11.59
C PRO A 239 -26.45 2.31 -12.63
N ILE A 240 -25.19 2.08 -12.95
CA ILE A 240 -24.49 2.77 -14.05
C ILE A 240 -24.97 2.20 -15.39
N ILE A 241 -25.16 0.88 -15.42
CA ILE A 241 -25.63 0.12 -16.58
C ILE A 241 -26.68 -0.87 -16.07
N LYS A 242 -27.79 -0.98 -16.77
CA LYS A 242 -28.90 -1.85 -16.40
C LYS A 242 -29.24 -2.81 -17.52
N ASP A 243 -29.40 -4.07 -17.17
CA ASP A 243 -29.86 -5.15 -18.04
C ASP A 243 -29.05 -5.29 -19.35
N LEU A 244 -27.73 -5.14 -19.24
CA LEU A 244 -26.84 -5.23 -20.41
C LEU A 244 -26.76 -6.67 -20.91
N SER A 245 -27.08 -6.85 -22.20
CA SER A 245 -26.99 -8.14 -22.88
C SER A 245 -26.30 -7.94 -24.23
N ILE A 246 -25.05 -8.37 -24.32
CA ILE A 246 -24.23 -8.30 -25.55
C ILE A 246 -23.39 -9.58 -25.70
N ASN A 247 -23.15 -9.93 -26.96
CA ASN A 247 -22.20 -10.98 -27.33
C ASN A 247 -21.16 -10.42 -28.27
N ILE A 248 -19.89 -10.60 -27.95
CA ILE A 248 -18.74 -10.16 -28.75
C ILE A 248 -17.98 -11.42 -29.16
N ASN A 249 -18.06 -11.78 -30.41
CA ASN A 249 -17.41 -12.95 -30.95
C ASN A 249 -15.98 -12.65 -31.40
N ASN A 250 -15.26 -13.70 -31.76
CA ASN A 250 -13.93 -13.55 -32.35
C ASN A 250 -13.99 -12.70 -33.62
N ARG A 251 -13.03 -11.76 -33.73
CA ARG A 251 -12.91 -10.76 -34.80
C ARG A 251 -13.99 -9.67 -34.81
N ASP A 252 -14.91 -9.65 -33.83
CA ASP A 252 -15.81 -8.54 -33.65
C ASP A 252 -15.06 -7.30 -33.16
N THR A 253 -15.51 -6.13 -33.60
CA THR A 253 -14.96 -4.86 -33.17
C THR A 253 -16.06 -3.97 -32.61
N LEU A 254 -15.95 -3.60 -31.32
CA LEU A 254 -16.92 -2.84 -30.57
C LEU A 254 -16.33 -1.51 -30.08
N LEU A 255 -16.96 -0.41 -30.45
CA LEU A 255 -16.66 0.91 -29.92
C LEU A 255 -17.65 1.25 -28.81
N ILE A 256 -17.15 1.58 -27.62
CA ILE A 256 -17.96 2.05 -26.48
C ILE A 256 -17.86 3.57 -26.40
N THR A 257 -18.99 4.24 -26.48
CA THR A 257 -19.06 5.70 -26.47
C THR A 257 -20.14 6.22 -25.52
N GLY A 258 -20.12 7.52 -25.22
CA GLY A 258 -21.08 8.17 -24.33
C GLY A 258 -20.43 9.30 -23.53
N PRO A 259 -21.21 10.12 -22.82
CA PRO A 259 -20.70 11.26 -22.05
C PRO A 259 -19.69 10.85 -20.98
N SER A 260 -18.93 11.83 -20.47
CA SER A 260 -18.01 11.58 -19.37
C SER A 260 -18.79 11.12 -18.13
N GLY A 261 -18.27 10.13 -17.41
CA GLY A 261 -18.93 9.57 -16.21
C GLY A 261 -20.09 8.60 -16.47
N CYS A 262 -20.43 8.27 -17.73
CA CYS A 262 -21.54 7.34 -18.04
C CYS A 262 -21.23 5.86 -17.74
N GLY A 263 -20.01 5.52 -17.29
CA GLY A 263 -19.64 4.16 -16.90
C GLY A 263 -18.80 3.38 -17.89
N LYS A 264 -18.23 4.00 -18.92
CA LYS A 264 -17.37 3.31 -19.92
C LYS A 264 -16.23 2.51 -19.28
N THR A 265 -15.40 3.15 -18.46
CA THR A 265 -14.31 2.49 -17.75
C THR A 265 -14.81 1.43 -16.74
N SER A 266 -15.99 1.64 -16.14
CA SER A 266 -16.64 0.65 -15.24
C SER A 266 -17.04 -0.60 -16.01
N LEU A 267 -17.59 -0.45 -17.22
CA LEU A 267 -17.89 -1.57 -18.12
C LEU A 267 -16.62 -2.33 -18.50
N LEU A 268 -15.55 -1.62 -18.85
CA LEU A 268 -14.27 -2.26 -19.17
C LEU A 268 -13.69 -3.03 -17.96
N ARG A 269 -13.81 -2.49 -16.75
CA ARG A 269 -13.41 -3.20 -15.51
C ARG A 269 -14.24 -4.47 -15.30
N MET A 270 -15.52 -4.45 -15.63
CA MET A 270 -16.35 -5.65 -15.60
C MET A 270 -15.88 -6.67 -16.66
N ILE A 271 -15.69 -6.26 -17.92
CA ILE A 271 -15.21 -7.13 -19.00
C ILE A 271 -13.84 -7.76 -18.66
N SER A 272 -12.94 -6.99 -18.05
CA SER A 272 -11.64 -7.51 -17.58
C SER A 272 -11.78 -8.49 -16.41
N GLY A 273 -12.93 -8.48 -15.70
CA GLY A 273 -13.17 -9.29 -14.51
C GLY A 273 -12.63 -8.69 -13.21
N LEU A 274 -12.24 -7.41 -13.24
CA LEU A 274 -11.87 -6.65 -12.04
C LEU A 274 -13.09 -6.30 -11.18
N TRP A 275 -14.24 -6.10 -11.84
CA TRP A 275 -15.52 -5.89 -11.18
C TRP A 275 -16.47 -7.02 -11.56
N GLN A 276 -17.28 -7.45 -10.60
CA GLN A 276 -18.34 -8.39 -10.85
C GLN A 276 -19.63 -7.64 -11.18
N PRO A 277 -20.46 -8.16 -12.11
CA PRO A 277 -21.81 -7.65 -12.26
C PRO A 277 -22.62 -7.98 -11.01
N ASP A 278 -23.42 -7.04 -10.52
CA ASP A 278 -24.26 -7.24 -9.34
C ASP A 278 -25.40 -8.21 -9.64
N ARG A 279 -25.85 -8.22 -10.88
CA ARG A 279 -26.83 -9.16 -11.43
C ARG A 279 -26.41 -9.59 -12.83
N GLY A 280 -26.85 -10.75 -13.27
CA GLY A 280 -26.55 -11.27 -14.61
C GLY A 280 -25.27 -12.12 -14.66
N LEU A 281 -24.79 -12.39 -15.86
CA LEU A 281 -23.66 -13.28 -16.11
C LEU A 281 -22.66 -12.64 -17.07
N LEU A 282 -21.38 -12.75 -16.75
CA LEU A 282 -20.27 -12.48 -17.64
C LEU A 282 -19.52 -13.78 -17.95
N GLN A 283 -19.42 -14.16 -19.22
CA GLN A 283 -18.48 -15.18 -19.68
C GLN A 283 -17.37 -14.51 -20.48
N LYS A 284 -16.13 -14.82 -20.16
CA LYS A 284 -14.97 -14.23 -20.81
C LYS A 284 -13.92 -15.29 -21.15
N PRO A 285 -13.02 -15.03 -22.10
CA PRO A 285 -11.90 -15.93 -22.41
C PRO A 285 -10.95 -16.06 -21.23
N LYS A 286 -10.03 -17.04 -21.32
CA LYS A 286 -8.99 -17.26 -20.31
C LYS A 286 -8.07 -16.05 -20.18
N THR A 287 -7.45 -15.95 -19.02
CA THR A 287 -6.37 -14.98 -18.77
C THR A 287 -5.23 -15.24 -19.78
N GLY A 288 -4.81 -14.20 -20.49
CA GLY A 288 -3.83 -14.27 -21.60
C GLY A 288 -4.46 -14.09 -22.97
N ASP A 289 -5.71 -14.51 -23.18
CA ASP A 289 -6.45 -14.27 -24.42
C ASP A 289 -7.14 -12.91 -24.47
N LEU A 290 -7.16 -12.20 -23.35
CA LEU A 290 -7.71 -10.85 -23.20
C LEU A 290 -6.63 -9.93 -22.63
N LEU A 291 -6.20 -8.92 -23.39
CA LEU A 291 -5.24 -7.91 -22.92
C LEU A 291 -5.89 -6.53 -22.85
N PHE A 292 -5.69 -5.87 -21.71
CA PHE A 292 -6.25 -4.56 -21.43
C PHE A 292 -5.16 -3.48 -21.50
N ILE A 293 -5.41 -2.42 -22.25
CA ILE A 293 -4.58 -1.21 -22.31
C ILE A 293 -5.36 -0.06 -21.67
N PRO A 294 -4.95 0.43 -20.51
CA PRO A 294 -5.56 1.59 -19.86
C PRO A 294 -5.14 2.88 -20.54
N GLN A 295 -5.87 3.96 -20.30
CA GLN A 295 -5.61 5.30 -20.79
C GLN A 295 -4.16 5.77 -20.54
N LYS A 296 -3.65 5.50 -19.33
CA LYS A 296 -2.24 5.69 -18.96
C LYS A 296 -1.58 4.31 -18.80
N PRO A 297 -0.72 3.91 -19.74
CA PRO A 297 -0.07 2.61 -19.70
C PRO A 297 0.79 2.42 -18.44
N TYR A 298 0.74 1.23 -17.88
CA TYR A 298 1.61 0.87 -16.77
C TYR A 298 3.03 0.60 -17.28
N MET A 299 4.01 1.28 -16.66
CA MET A 299 5.43 1.05 -16.87
C MET A 299 6.01 0.32 -15.67
N ILE A 300 6.57 -0.87 -15.89
CA ILE A 300 7.20 -1.68 -14.83
C ILE A 300 8.56 -1.10 -14.43
N LEU A 301 9.04 -1.47 -13.24
CA LEU A 301 10.42 -1.20 -12.85
C LEU A 301 11.31 -2.25 -13.51
N GLY A 302 12.03 -1.88 -14.58
CA GLY A 302 12.83 -2.83 -15.33
C GLY A 302 13.49 -2.25 -16.57
N SER A 303 14.03 -3.13 -17.41
CA SER A 303 14.66 -2.79 -18.68
C SER A 303 13.64 -2.49 -19.78
N LEU A 304 14.09 -1.92 -20.92
CA LEU A 304 13.22 -1.69 -22.08
C LEU A 304 12.67 -3.02 -22.63
N ARG A 305 13.47 -4.08 -22.61
CA ARG A 305 13.07 -5.45 -22.96
C ARG A 305 11.89 -5.92 -22.09
N GLU A 306 12.03 -5.77 -20.78
CA GLU A 306 10.98 -6.14 -19.82
C GLU A 306 9.72 -5.30 -20.03
N GLN A 307 9.85 -3.99 -20.36
CA GLN A 307 8.70 -3.14 -20.73
C GLN A 307 7.94 -3.70 -21.92
N LEU A 308 8.64 -4.16 -22.95
CA LEU A 308 8.03 -4.68 -24.17
C LEU A 308 7.33 -6.02 -23.95
N CYS A 309 8.00 -6.94 -23.24
CA CYS A 309 7.52 -8.30 -23.07
C CYS A 309 6.35 -8.43 -22.10
N TYR A 310 6.16 -7.44 -21.18
CA TYR A 310 5.10 -7.49 -20.18
C TYR A 310 3.70 -7.69 -20.78
N PRO A 311 2.84 -8.58 -20.21
CA PRO A 311 3.03 -9.38 -19.00
C PRO A 311 3.71 -10.75 -19.22
N THR A 312 4.23 -11.04 -20.39
CA THR A 312 4.85 -12.31 -20.77
C THR A 312 6.34 -12.34 -20.38
N GLU A 313 6.90 -13.53 -20.24
CA GLU A 313 8.33 -13.70 -19.94
C GLU A 313 9.21 -13.26 -21.12
N VAL A 314 10.32 -12.61 -20.76
CA VAL A 314 11.31 -12.08 -21.72
C VAL A 314 11.87 -13.13 -22.64
N SER A 315 12.07 -14.35 -22.15
CA SER A 315 12.65 -15.49 -22.89
C SER A 315 11.87 -15.94 -24.13
N LYS A 316 10.62 -15.50 -24.26
CA LYS A 316 9.75 -15.89 -25.38
C LYS A 316 10.01 -15.14 -26.69
N PHE A 317 10.76 -14.03 -26.65
CA PHE A 317 10.94 -13.17 -27.81
C PHE A 317 12.42 -12.97 -28.14
N SER A 318 12.79 -13.07 -29.42
CA SER A 318 14.12 -12.74 -29.90
C SER A 318 14.28 -11.24 -30.04
N ASP A 319 15.52 -10.75 -29.98
CA ASP A 319 15.85 -9.33 -30.13
C ASP A 319 15.37 -8.78 -31.48
N ASP A 320 15.57 -9.53 -32.55
CA ASP A 320 15.12 -9.13 -33.90
C ASP A 320 13.61 -8.90 -33.95
N HIS A 321 12.83 -9.75 -33.25
CA HIS A 321 11.39 -9.61 -33.14
C HIS A 321 11.02 -8.35 -32.34
N LEU A 322 11.68 -8.10 -31.21
CA LEU A 322 11.46 -6.89 -30.40
C LEU A 322 11.79 -5.62 -31.18
N PHE A 323 12.92 -5.60 -31.91
CA PHE A 323 13.27 -4.48 -32.77
C PHE A 323 12.27 -4.25 -33.90
N SER A 324 11.77 -5.34 -34.53
CA SER A 324 10.80 -5.20 -35.61
C SER A 324 9.48 -4.60 -35.11
N VAL A 325 8.99 -5.07 -33.97
CA VAL A 325 7.74 -4.56 -33.38
C VAL A 325 7.87 -3.08 -32.94
N LEU A 326 9.02 -2.68 -32.39
CA LEU A 326 9.28 -1.27 -32.08
C LEU A 326 9.23 -0.37 -33.33
N LYS A 327 9.73 -0.87 -34.45
CA LYS A 327 9.62 -0.17 -35.74
C LYS A 327 8.19 -0.11 -36.23
N GLU A 328 7.44 -1.21 -36.14
CA GLU A 328 6.02 -1.28 -36.54
C GLU A 328 5.17 -0.24 -35.80
N VAL A 329 5.43 0.00 -34.51
CA VAL A 329 4.68 1.00 -33.71
C VAL A 329 5.30 2.41 -33.74
N ASN A 330 6.20 2.70 -34.68
CA ASN A 330 6.86 4.00 -34.85
C ASN A 330 7.66 4.47 -33.61
N LEU A 331 8.37 3.55 -32.92
CA LEU A 331 9.25 3.84 -31.79
C LEU A 331 10.75 3.83 -32.15
N ASN A 332 11.11 4.12 -33.39
CA ASN A 332 12.51 4.20 -33.84
C ASN A 332 13.35 5.21 -33.04
N SER A 333 12.73 6.30 -32.57
CA SER A 333 13.37 7.31 -31.74
C SER A 333 13.85 6.76 -30.39
N ILE A 334 13.14 5.78 -29.82
CA ILE A 334 13.56 5.11 -28.58
C ILE A 334 14.76 4.23 -28.87
N LEU A 335 14.76 3.48 -29.97
CA LEU A 335 15.93 2.67 -30.37
C LEU A 335 17.19 3.51 -30.62
N ALA A 336 17.03 4.69 -31.21
CA ALA A 336 18.16 5.59 -31.41
C ALA A 336 18.74 6.15 -30.08
N ARG A 337 17.87 6.41 -29.10
CA ARG A 337 18.27 6.88 -27.77
C ARG A 337 18.79 5.75 -26.87
N TYR A 338 18.23 4.56 -26.99
CA TYR A 338 18.49 3.38 -26.15
C TYR A 338 18.65 2.14 -27.03
N PRO A 339 19.81 1.94 -27.67
CA PRO A 339 20.06 0.79 -28.54
C PRO A 339 20.16 -0.54 -27.78
N ASP A 340 20.51 -0.47 -26.50
CA ASP A 340 20.55 -1.62 -25.60
C ASP A 340 19.18 -1.81 -24.95
N LEU A 341 18.53 -2.95 -25.24
CA LEU A 341 17.21 -3.30 -24.69
C LEU A 341 17.26 -3.62 -23.19
N ASP A 342 18.42 -3.96 -22.63
CA ASP A 342 18.56 -4.36 -21.24
C ASP A 342 18.85 -3.18 -20.30
N ILE A 343 18.92 -1.97 -20.85
CA ILE A 343 19.08 -0.76 -20.05
C ILE A 343 17.86 -0.53 -19.12
N LYS A 344 18.13 -0.29 -17.83
CA LYS A 344 17.14 0.04 -16.82
C LYS A 344 17.08 1.55 -16.61
N GLN A 345 15.87 2.10 -16.73
CA GLN A 345 15.62 3.54 -16.59
C GLN A 345 14.27 3.80 -15.91
N ASP A 346 14.05 5.05 -15.48
CA ASP A 346 12.73 5.52 -15.00
C ASP A 346 11.83 5.84 -16.22
N TRP A 347 11.36 4.79 -16.89
CA TRP A 347 10.60 4.88 -18.13
C TRP A 347 9.39 5.81 -18.05
N PRO A 348 8.59 5.82 -16.94
CA PRO A 348 7.47 6.75 -16.81
C PRO A 348 7.84 8.23 -16.93
N ARG A 349 9.09 8.60 -16.59
CA ARG A 349 9.58 9.98 -16.66
C ARG A 349 10.27 10.28 -17.97
N ILE A 350 10.88 9.29 -18.61
CA ILE A 350 11.66 9.44 -19.83
C ILE A 350 10.79 9.44 -21.06
N LEU A 351 9.78 8.55 -21.09
CA LEU A 351 8.89 8.41 -22.23
C LEU A 351 7.72 9.39 -22.15
N SER A 352 7.46 10.12 -23.24
CA SER A 352 6.23 10.87 -23.39
C SER A 352 5.01 9.96 -23.32
N LEU A 353 3.83 10.49 -22.99
CA LEU A 353 2.61 9.69 -22.92
C LEU A 353 2.31 8.99 -24.26
N GLY A 354 2.56 9.65 -25.39
CA GLY A 354 2.41 9.05 -26.72
C GLY A 354 3.38 7.90 -26.98
N GLU A 355 4.65 7.99 -26.50
CA GLU A 355 5.60 6.87 -26.57
C GLU A 355 5.17 5.71 -25.68
N GLN A 356 4.66 6.00 -24.47
CA GLN A 356 4.12 4.98 -23.57
C GLN A 356 2.91 4.26 -24.18
N GLN A 357 2.01 5.00 -24.83
CA GLN A 357 0.86 4.42 -25.54
C GLN A 357 1.31 3.54 -26.71
N ARG A 358 2.22 3.98 -27.56
CA ARG A 358 2.78 3.14 -28.64
C ARG A 358 3.48 1.89 -28.11
N LEU A 359 4.20 1.98 -26.98
CA LEU A 359 4.82 0.83 -26.32
C LEU A 359 3.77 -0.16 -25.83
N ALA A 360 2.62 0.32 -25.34
CA ALA A 360 1.51 -0.55 -24.96
C ALA A 360 0.90 -1.28 -26.19
N PHE A 361 0.83 -0.63 -27.35
CA PHE A 361 0.47 -1.31 -28.60
C PHE A 361 1.52 -2.36 -29.01
N ALA A 362 2.81 -2.08 -28.81
CA ALA A 362 3.85 -3.09 -29.04
C ALA A 362 3.62 -4.34 -28.17
N ARG A 363 3.19 -4.19 -26.92
CA ARG A 363 2.80 -5.31 -26.07
C ARG A 363 1.66 -6.15 -26.64
N LEU A 364 0.65 -5.50 -27.25
CA LEU A 364 -0.43 -6.23 -27.93
C LEU A 364 0.09 -7.04 -29.11
N LEU A 365 0.95 -6.45 -29.94
CA LEU A 365 1.51 -7.12 -31.11
C LEU A 365 2.39 -8.33 -30.71
N LEU A 366 3.16 -8.21 -29.63
CA LEU A 366 4.01 -9.29 -29.14
C LEU A 366 3.19 -10.41 -28.52
N ASN A 367 2.21 -10.09 -27.68
CA ASN A 367 1.43 -11.09 -26.95
C ASN A 367 0.31 -11.70 -27.79
N SER A 368 -0.11 -11.04 -28.88
CA SER A 368 -1.16 -11.48 -29.83
C SER A 368 -2.39 -12.10 -29.14
N PRO A 369 -3.07 -11.38 -28.20
CA PRO A 369 -4.26 -11.88 -27.53
C PRO A 369 -5.42 -12.03 -28.52
N GLN A 370 -6.46 -12.79 -28.18
CA GLN A 370 -7.68 -12.87 -29.00
C GLN A 370 -8.50 -11.58 -28.91
N PHE A 371 -8.50 -10.93 -27.76
CA PHE A 371 -9.25 -9.69 -27.49
C PHE A 371 -8.30 -8.60 -26.97
N ALA A 372 -8.34 -7.44 -27.58
CA ALA A 372 -7.68 -6.23 -27.10
C ALA A 372 -8.74 -5.24 -26.57
N VAL A 373 -8.62 -4.85 -25.30
CA VAL A 373 -9.49 -3.86 -24.66
C VAL A 373 -8.70 -2.57 -24.50
N LEU A 374 -9.19 -1.48 -25.12
CA LEU A 374 -8.49 -0.21 -25.26
C LEU A 374 -9.29 0.90 -24.59
N ASP A 375 -8.80 1.41 -23.44
CA ASP A 375 -9.44 2.54 -22.73
C ASP A 375 -8.74 3.85 -23.10
N GLU A 376 -9.28 4.59 -24.08
CA GLU A 376 -8.70 5.83 -24.60
C GLU A 376 -7.19 5.72 -24.91
N ALA A 377 -6.77 4.54 -25.37
CA ALA A 377 -5.36 4.15 -25.47
C ALA A 377 -4.55 4.94 -26.52
N THR A 378 -5.22 5.79 -27.33
CA THR A 378 -4.62 6.65 -28.36
C THR A 378 -4.84 8.14 -28.09
N SER A 379 -5.28 8.51 -26.89
CA SER A 379 -5.64 9.91 -26.55
C SER A 379 -4.50 10.91 -26.73
N ALA A 380 -3.24 10.47 -26.55
CA ALA A 380 -2.04 11.30 -26.71
C ALA A 380 -1.36 11.16 -28.08
N LEU A 381 -2.00 10.48 -29.03
CA LEU A 381 -1.46 10.28 -30.38
C LEU A 381 -2.14 11.19 -31.39
N ASP A 382 -1.41 11.54 -32.47
CA ASP A 382 -1.99 12.15 -33.66
C ASP A 382 -2.85 11.14 -34.42
N ILE A 383 -3.71 11.65 -35.30
CA ILE A 383 -4.69 10.86 -36.07
C ILE A 383 -4.01 9.84 -36.99
N GLU A 384 -2.87 10.19 -37.59
CA GLU A 384 -2.16 9.30 -38.51
C GLU A 384 -1.56 8.11 -37.76
N THR A 385 -0.91 8.38 -36.65
CA THR A 385 -0.36 7.32 -35.76
C THR A 385 -1.50 6.45 -35.20
N GLU A 386 -2.62 7.03 -34.75
CA GLU A 386 -3.79 6.28 -34.30
C GLU A 386 -4.30 5.34 -35.42
N LYS A 387 -4.53 5.84 -36.62
CA LYS A 387 -4.97 5.03 -37.76
C LYS A 387 -3.98 3.91 -38.10
N HIS A 388 -2.70 4.21 -38.06
CA HIS A 388 -1.65 3.23 -38.31
C HIS A 388 -1.71 2.08 -37.29
N LEU A 389 -1.79 2.37 -35.99
CA LEU A 389 -1.83 1.38 -34.91
C LEU A 389 -3.09 0.51 -34.98
N TYR A 390 -4.27 1.11 -35.19
CA TYR A 390 -5.51 0.35 -35.35
C TYR A 390 -5.47 -0.58 -36.57
N ASN A 391 -4.90 -0.12 -37.70
CA ASN A 391 -4.69 -0.96 -38.85
C ASN A 391 -3.77 -2.15 -38.62
N LEU A 392 -2.74 -1.99 -37.77
CA LEU A 392 -1.89 -3.12 -37.36
C LEU A 392 -2.68 -4.16 -36.57
N LEU A 393 -3.56 -3.73 -35.64
CA LEU A 393 -4.38 -4.66 -34.85
C LEU A 393 -5.40 -5.41 -35.74
N ILE A 394 -6.04 -4.71 -36.68
CA ILE A 394 -6.97 -5.35 -37.63
C ILE A 394 -6.28 -6.34 -38.54
N LYS A 395 -5.07 -6.01 -39.05
CA LYS A 395 -4.26 -6.94 -39.87
C LYS A 395 -3.88 -8.23 -39.11
N ARG A 396 -3.79 -8.15 -37.77
CA ARG A 396 -3.54 -9.30 -36.88
C ARG A 396 -4.82 -10.02 -36.48
N GLU A 397 -5.98 -9.62 -37.05
CA GLU A 397 -7.30 -10.22 -36.82
C GLU A 397 -7.73 -10.24 -35.34
N LEU A 398 -7.28 -9.27 -34.53
CA LEU A 398 -7.64 -9.12 -33.13
C LEU A 398 -9.09 -8.62 -33.01
N SER A 399 -9.83 -9.18 -32.04
CA SER A 399 -11.11 -8.60 -31.61
C SER A 399 -10.83 -7.35 -30.79
N LEU A 400 -11.50 -6.23 -31.13
CA LEU A 400 -11.24 -4.93 -30.51
C LEU A 400 -12.43 -4.46 -29.69
N ILE A 401 -12.20 -4.06 -28.45
CA ILE A 401 -13.16 -3.35 -27.60
C ILE A 401 -12.53 -2.04 -27.21
N SER A 402 -12.94 -0.95 -27.83
CA SER A 402 -12.32 0.35 -27.63
C SER A 402 -13.29 1.32 -26.95
N VAL A 403 -12.79 2.08 -25.98
CA VAL A 403 -13.45 3.31 -25.51
C VAL A 403 -12.78 4.49 -26.15
N GLY A 404 -13.56 5.39 -26.73
CA GLY A 404 -13.03 6.59 -27.34
C GLY A 404 -14.12 7.57 -27.75
N HIS A 405 -13.69 8.82 -27.98
CA HIS A 405 -14.57 9.92 -28.38
C HIS A 405 -14.24 10.44 -29.78
N ARG A 406 -13.16 9.94 -30.43
CA ARG A 406 -12.74 10.42 -31.75
C ARG A 406 -13.58 9.78 -32.82
N PRO A 407 -14.14 10.57 -33.78
CA PRO A 407 -14.89 10.06 -34.93
C PRO A 407 -14.08 9.10 -35.82
N THR A 408 -12.74 9.25 -35.83
CA THR A 408 -11.81 8.40 -36.59
C THR A 408 -11.89 6.92 -36.21
N LEU A 409 -12.20 6.61 -34.93
CA LEU A 409 -12.34 5.25 -34.44
C LEU A 409 -13.49 4.49 -35.10
N LYS A 410 -14.44 5.20 -35.69
CA LYS A 410 -15.59 4.65 -36.43
C LYS A 410 -15.16 3.72 -37.57
N GLU A 411 -14.04 4.04 -38.21
CA GLU A 411 -13.53 3.31 -39.38
C GLU A 411 -13.05 1.88 -38.99
N PHE A 412 -12.73 1.64 -37.71
CA PHE A 412 -12.12 0.42 -37.22
C PHE A 412 -13.09 -0.50 -36.44
N HIS A 413 -14.35 -0.07 -36.29
CA HIS A 413 -15.31 -0.82 -35.46
C HIS A 413 -16.61 -1.08 -36.24
N ASN A 414 -17.11 -2.31 -36.13
CA ASN A 414 -18.34 -2.76 -36.77
C ASN A 414 -19.59 -2.30 -36.00
N ASN A 415 -19.50 -2.29 -34.68
CA ASN A 415 -20.61 -1.96 -33.77
C ASN A 415 -20.23 -0.86 -32.79
N VAL A 416 -21.22 -0.07 -32.38
CA VAL A 416 -21.10 0.95 -31.32
C VAL A 416 -22.06 0.62 -30.20
N LEU A 417 -21.53 0.57 -28.97
CA LEU A 417 -22.30 0.54 -27.74
C LEU A 417 -22.36 1.97 -27.18
N ALA A 418 -23.48 2.62 -27.33
CA ALA A 418 -23.70 3.97 -26.81
C ALA A 418 -24.29 3.91 -25.40
N LEU A 419 -23.61 4.51 -24.42
CA LEU A 419 -24.06 4.64 -23.03
C LEU A 419 -24.57 6.06 -22.79
N ASN A 420 -25.74 6.19 -22.14
CA ASN A 420 -26.34 7.52 -21.91
C ASN A 420 -26.15 8.07 -20.49
N GLY A 421 -25.48 7.33 -19.60
CA GLY A 421 -25.22 7.74 -18.21
C GLY A 421 -26.40 7.63 -17.23
N LYS A 422 -27.55 7.10 -17.70
CA LYS A 422 -28.76 6.89 -16.89
C LYS A 422 -29.14 5.40 -16.78
N GLY A 423 -28.16 4.53 -16.91
CA GLY A 423 -28.33 3.08 -16.90
C GLY A 423 -28.74 2.46 -18.23
N ASN A 424 -29.14 3.26 -19.23
CA ASN A 424 -29.58 2.78 -20.53
C ASN A 424 -28.41 2.73 -21.53
N TRP A 425 -28.51 1.82 -22.46
CA TRP A 425 -27.53 1.60 -23.52
C TRP A 425 -28.22 1.26 -24.84
N GLN A 426 -27.50 1.44 -25.93
CA GLN A 426 -27.93 1.05 -27.28
C GLN A 426 -26.76 0.41 -28.01
N LEU A 427 -27.00 -0.73 -28.64
CA LEU A 427 -26.05 -1.39 -29.54
C LEU A 427 -26.49 -1.15 -30.98
N LEU A 428 -25.65 -0.48 -31.76
CA LEU A 428 -25.95 -0.10 -33.13
C LEU A 428 -24.80 -0.48 -34.06
N PRO A 429 -25.06 -0.85 -35.34
CA PRO A 429 -24.02 -0.89 -36.35
C PRO A 429 -23.37 0.50 -36.48
N THR A 430 -22.05 0.53 -36.60
CA THR A 430 -21.30 1.80 -36.62
C THR A 430 -21.74 2.75 -37.70
N LYS A 431 -22.25 2.24 -38.84
CA LYS A 431 -22.79 3.04 -39.94
C LYS A 431 -23.99 3.89 -39.53
N ASN A 432 -24.74 3.45 -38.55
CA ASN A 432 -25.98 4.08 -38.08
C ASN A 432 -25.78 5.04 -36.90
N TYR A 433 -24.54 5.10 -36.35
CA TYR A 433 -24.23 5.96 -35.20
C TYR A 433 -23.65 7.31 -35.63
N ASN A 434 -24.20 8.41 -35.12
CA ASN A 434 -23.71 9.78 -35.35
C ASN A 434 -23.03 10.30 -34.10
N PHE A 435 -21.80 10.83 -34.23
CA PHE A 435 -21.02 11.38 -33.09
C PHE A 435 -21.45 12.82 -32.73
N ASP A 436 -22.27 13.46 -33.55
CA ASP A 436 -22.69 14.86 -33.39
C ASP A 436 -23.92 15.06 -32.50
N ASN A 437 -24.35 14.03 -31.78
CA ASN A 437 -25.48 14.07 -30.86
C ASN A 437 -25.06 13.92 -29.40
#